data_76fe5e891232de9403ac74563637b86c
#
_entry.id   76fe5e891232de9403ac74563637b86c
#
_cell.length_a   1.000
_cell.length_b   1.000
_cell.length_c   1.000
_cell.angle_alpha   90.00
_cell.angle_beta   90.00
_cell.angle_gamma   90.00
#
_symmetry.space_group_name_H-M   'P 1'
#
loop_
_entity.id
_entity.type
_entity.pdbx_description
1 polymer ?
#
loop_
_entity_poly.entity_id
_entity_poly.type
_entity_poly.pdbx_seq_one_letter_code
_entity_poly.pdbx_strand_id
1 'polypeptide(L)'
;MNNIEEIIENLQLAPHPEGGWYRQVFGNDADGKKQASTIYYMLNGGNFSAFHRLHGMTEIWYHHAGTQLDIHVIGLDGKLTTHHLSAGGEMQVVITPGQWF
;
A
#
# COMPACT_ATOMS: atom_id res chain seq x y z
N MET A 1 17.26 -8.25 13.56
CA MET A 1 15.99 -8.00 12.91
C MET A 1 15.12 -7.19 13.85
N ASN A 2 14.57 -6.10 13.36
CA ASN A 2 13.72 -5.24 14.17
C ASN A 2 12.37 -5.94 14.40
N ASN A 3 11.84 -5.83 15.61
CA ASN A 3 10.49 -6.26 15.87
C ASN A 3 9.50 -5.20 15.36
N ILE A 4 8.23 -5.56 15.32
CA ILE A 4 7.17 -4.70 14.80
C ILE A 4 7.08 -3.38 15.57
N GLU A 5 7.20 -3.44 16.90
CA GLU A 5 7.13 -2.24 17.73
C GLU A 5 8.27 -1.26 17.42
N GLU A 6 9.48 -1.77 17.20
CA GLU A 6 10.62 -0.94 16.82
C GLU A 6 10.41 -0.28 15.46
N ILE A 7 9.85 -1.00 14.50
CA ILE A 7 9.54 -0.45 13.18
C ILE A 7 8.51 0.68 13.29
N ILE A 8 7.45 0.46 14.05
CA ILE A 8 6.42 1.47 14.29
C ILE A 8 7.03 2.73 14.91
N GLU A 9 7.88 2.54 15.91
CA GLU A 9 8.53 3.67 16.59
C GLU A 9 9.52 4.38 15.68
N ASN A 10 10.41 3.63 15.02
CA ASN A 10 11.47 4.21 14.19
C ASN A 10 10.92 4.95 12.98
N LEU A 11 9.87 4.44 12.36
CA LEU A 11 9.24 5.06 11.21
C LEU A 11 8.08 5.99 11.60
N GLN A 12 7.77 6.08 12.88
CA GLN A 12 6.67 6.91 13.39
C GLN A 12 5.34 6.58 12.71
N LEU A 13 5.01 5.29 12.69
CA LEU A 13 3.79 4.81 12.04
C LEU A 13 2.58 4.97 12.96
N ALA A 14 1.44 5.20 12.36
CA ALA A 14 0.15 5.29 13.04
C ALA A 14 -0.84 4.34 12.35
N PRO A 15 -1.95 3.97 13.02
CA PRO A 15 -2.94 3.09 12.41
C PRO A 15 -3.54 3.69 11.14
N HIS A 16 -3.69 2.86 10.11
CA HIS A 16 -4.29 3.25 8.83
C HIS A 16 -5.79 2.94 8.85
N PRO A 17 -6.63 3.80 8.25
CA PRO A 17 -8.09 3.59 8.21
C PRO A 17 -8.52 2.25 7.60
N GLU A 18 -7.82 1.77 6.57
CA GLU A 18 -8.13 0.51 5.89
C GLU A 18 -7.44 -0.70 6.51
N GLY A 19 -6.67 -0.51 7.57
CA GLY A 19 -5.89 -1.55 8.24
C GLY A 19 -4.41 -1.34 8.07
N GLY A 20 -3.63 -1.91 8.99
CA GLY A 20 -2.19 -1.74 9.00
C GLY A 20 -1.73 -0.43 9.62
N TRP A 21 -0.50 -0.06 9.32
CA TRP A 21 0.20 1.08 9.91
C TRP A 21 0.85 1.90 8.81
N TYR A 22 0.84 3.22 8.93
CA TYR A 22 1.42 4.07 7.89
C TYR A 22 1.95 5.39 8.42
N ARG A 23 2.80 6.04 7.62
CA ARG A 23 3.17 7.44 7.78
C ARG A 23 3.37 8.06 6.42
N GLN A 24 2.78 9.22 6.18
CA GLN A 24 3.03 9.96 4.95
C GLN A 24 4.44 10.55 4.99
N VAL A 25 5.22 10.25 3.94
CA VAL A 25 6.58 10.75 3.79
C VAL A 25 6.59 12.01 2.95
N PHE A 26 5.80 12.04 1.89
CA PHE A 26 5.73 13.15 0.96
C PHE A 26 4.29 13.32 0.47
N GLY A 27 3.92 14.57 0.27
CA GLY A 27 2.66 14.90 -0.38
C GLY A 27 2.67 16.35 -0.82
N ASN A 28 2.22 16.60 -2.05
CA ASN A 28 2.04 17.96 -2.54
C ASN A 28 0.73 18.09 -3.31
N ASP A 29 0.18 19.30 -3.26
CA ASP A 29 -1.06 19.64 -3.94
C ASP A 29 -0.79 20.71 -4.98
N ALA A 30 -1.55 20.67 -6.08
CA ALA A 30 -1.57 21.72 -7.07
C ALA A 30 -3.02 21.95 -7.52
N ASP A 31 -3.43 23.20 -7.59
CA ASP A 31 -4.79 23.61 -7.97
C ASP A 31 -5.86 22.89 -7.14
N GLY A 32 -5.62 22.75 -5.82
CA GLY A 32 -6.54 22.09 -4.92
C GLY A 32 -6.59 20.56 -5.04
N LYS A 33 -5.71 19.98 -5.85
CA LYS A 33 -5.62 18.53 -6.04
C LYS A 33 -4.27 18.01 -5.62
N LYS A 34 -4.26 16.83 -5.01
CA LYS A 34 -3.00 16.17 -4.66
C LYS A 34 -2.35 15.64 -5.94
N GLN A 35 -1.12 16.07 -6.20
CA GLN A 35 -0.36 15.62 -7.36
C GLN A 35 0.35 14.30 -7.08
N ALA A 36 0.98 14.18 -5.92
CA ALA A 36 1.71 12.98 -5.53
C ALA A 36 1.78 12.88 -4.03
N SER A 37 1.81 11.65 -3.54
CA SER A 37 2.12 11.39 -2.14
C SER A 37 2.80 10.04 -2.01
N THR A 38 3.61 9.89 -0.98
CA THR A 38 4.21 8.60 -0.65
C THR A 38 4.01 8.32 0.83
N ILE A 39 3.83 7.05 1.14
CA ILE A 39 3.70 6.60 2.52
C ILE A 39 4.61 5.42 2.76
N TYR A 40 5.08 5.25 3.99
CA TYR A 40 5.45 3.94 4.48
C TYR A 40 4.18 3.22 4.88
N TYR A 41 4.08 1.94 4.57
CA TYR A 41 2.93 1.14 4.95
C TYR A 41 3.40 -0.23 5.43
N MET A 42 2.84 -0.68 6.54
CA MET A 42 3.20 -1.96 7.13
C MET A 42 1.96 -2.72 7.52
N LEU A 43 1.94 -3.99 7.18
CA LEU A 43 0.96 -4.97 7.69
C LEU A 43 1.69 -5.96 8.57
N ASN A 44 1.13 -6.29 9.71
CA ASN A 44 1.63 -7.36 10.56
C ASN A 44 0.64 -8.52 10.59
N GLY A 45 1.04 -9.65 11.16
CA GLY A 45 0.17 -10.82 11.24
C GLY A 45 -1.14 -10.48 11.92
N GLY A 46 -2.24 -10.87 11.34
CA GLY A 46 -3.57 -10.63 11.88
C GLY A 46 -4.27 -9.38 11.38
N ASN A 47 -3.61 -8.53 10.59
CA ASN A 47 -4.31 -7.42 9.95
C ASN A 47 -4.18 -7.47 8.44
N PHE A 48 -5.04 -6.72 7.77
CA PHE A 48 -5.11 -6.66 6.32
C PHE A 48 -5.58 -5.27 5.91
N SER A 49 -5.33 -4.91 4.64
CA SER A 49 -5.88 -3.69 4.07
C SER A 49 -7.24 -4.00 3.45
N ALA A 50 -8.28 -3.31 3.88
CA ALA A 50 -9.63 -3.50 3.33
C ALA A 50 -9.68 -3.05 1.87
N PHE A 51 -10.51 -3.73 1.07
CA PHE A 51 -10.71 -3.33 -0.32
C PHE A 51 -11.19 -1.88 -0.41
N HIS A 52 -10.53 -1.14 -1.29
CA HIS A 52 -10.88 0.24 -1.59
C HIS A 52 -10.48 0.56 -3.02
N ARG A 53 -10.84 1.73 -3.51
CA ARG A 53 -10.40 2.18 -4.83
C ARG A 53 -10.13 3.67 -4.82
N LEU A 54 -9.24 4.10 -5.71
CA LEU A 54 -8.95 5.50 -5.92
C LEU A 54 -9.49 5.96 -7.26
N HIS A 55 -10.01 7.17 -7.29
CA HIS A 55 -10.51 7.77 -8.52
C HIS A 55 -9.48 8.78 -9.03
N GLY A 56 -9.09 8.62 -10.31
CA GLY A 56 -8.18 9.55 -10.96
C GLY A 56 -6.74 9.48 -10.50
N MET A 57 -6.36 8.48 -9.72
CA MET A 57 -5.00 8.33 -9.19
C MET A 57 -4.51 6.92 -9.41
N THR A 58 -3.20 6.80 -9.65
CA THR A 58 -2.48 5.53 -9.72
C THR A 58 -1.76 5.32 -8.41
N GLU A 59 -1.82 4.11 -7.87
CA GLU A 59 -1.07 3.74 -6.67
C GLU A 59 -0.03 2.69 -7.02
N ILE A 60 1.18 2.84 -6.49
CA ILE A 60 2.25 1.89 -6.73
C ILE A 60 2.73 1.37 -5.37
N TRP A 61 2.78 0.05 -5.26
CA TRP A 61 3.28 -0.64 -4.07
C TRP A 61 4.67 -1.18 -4.34
N TYR A 62 5.60 -0.88 -3.45
CA TYR A 62 6.97 -1.39 -3.49
C TYR A 62 7.22 -2.30 -2.31
N HIS A 63 7.87 -3.43 -2.54
CA HIS A 63 8.30 -4.31 -1.46
C HIS A 63 9.63 -3.84 -0.89
N HIS A 64 9.66 -3.50 0.39
CA HIS A 64 10.89 -3.08 1.06
C HIS A 64 11.44 -4.16 1.97
N ALA A 65 10.59 -4.84 2.72
CA ALA A 65 11.03 -5.84 3.70
C ALA A 65 9.85 -6.73 4.09
N GLY A 66 10.17 -7.86 4.70
CA GLY A 66 9.17 -8.77 5.23
C GLY A 66 8.82 -9.90 4.27
N THR A 67 7.82 -10.69 4.65
CA THR A 67 7.35 -11.82 3.86
C THR A 67 6.56 -11.35 2.65
N GLN A 68 6.17 -12.29 1.80
CA GLN A 68 5.33 -12.00 0.64
C GLN A 68 3.99 -11.39 1.06
N LEU A 69 3.58 -10.37 0.34
CA LEU A 69 2.28 -9.74 0.49
C LEU A 69 1.45 -10.03 -0.75
N ASP A 70 0.27 -10.58 -0.57
CA ASP A 70 -0.65 -10.81 -1.67
C ASP A 70 -1.55 -9.59 -1.83
N ILE A 71 -1.59 -9.04 -3.04
CA ILE A 71 -2.44 -7.91 -3.38
C ILE A 71 -3.51 -8.40 -4.35
N HIS A 72 -4.75 -8.40 -3.91
CA HIS A 72 -5.89 -8.80 -4.73
C HIS A 72 -6.44 -7.56 -5.42
N VAL A 73 -6.55 -7.61 -6.74
CA VAL A 73 -7.02 -6.49 -7.55
C VAL A 73 -8.22 -6.94 -8.37
N ILE A 74 -9.30 -6.18 -8.27
CA ILE A 74 -10.48 -6.38 -9.13
C ILE A 74 -10.41 -5.35 -10.24
N GLY A 75 -10.20 -5.81 -11.46
CA GLY A 75 -10.08 -4.95 -12.63
C GLY A 75 -11.40 -4.31 -13.03
N LEU A 76 -11.32 -3.39 -13.99
CA LEU A 76 -12.51 -2.70 -14.49
C LEU A 76 -13.48 -3.67 -15.18
N ASP A 77 -13.00 -4.81 -15.64
CA ASP A 77 -13.79 -5.90 -16.20
C ASP A 77 -14.42 -6.83 -15.15
N GLY A 78 -14.20 -6.54 -13.87
CA GLY A 78 -14.69 -7.34 -12.74
C GLY A 78 -13.88 -8.57 -12.43
N LYS A 79 -12.75 -8.81 -13.12
CA LYS A 79 -11.93 -9.99 -12.89
C LYS A 79 -10.93 -9.75 -11.76
N LEU A 80 -10.78 -10.77 -10.92
CA LEU A 80 -9.82 -10.77 -9.82
C LEU A 80 -8.46 -11.24 -10.30
N THR A 81 -7.42 -10.47 -9.98
CA THR A 81 -6.02 -10.86 -10.15
C THR A 81 -5.32 -10.75 -8.81
N THR A 82 -4.47 -11.70 -8.48
CA THR A 82 -3.67 -11.66 -7.27
C THR A 82 -2.21 -11.47 -7.63
N HIS A 83 -1.60 -10.43 -7.08
CA HIS A 83 -0.17 -10.16 -7.23
C HIS A 83 0.56 -10.62 -5.98
N HIS A 84 1.76 -11.17 -6.16
CA HIS A 84 2.61 -11.65 -5.06
C HIS A 84 3.80 -10.70 -4.92
N LEU A 85 3.63 -9.68 -4.09
CA LEU A 85 4.66 -8.67 -3.86
C LEU A 85 5.68 -9.23 -2.89
N SER A 86 6.91 -9.41 -3.35
CA SER A 86 7.97 -10.07 -2.57
C SER A 86 9.35 -9.72 -3.06
N ALA A 87 10.34 -9.96 -2.21
CA ALA A 87 11.74 -9.89 -2.63
C ALA A 87 12.01 -10.99 -3.67
N GLY A 88 12.53 -10.62 -4.83
CA GLY A 88 12.83 -11.58 -5.90
C GLY A 88 11.65 -12.02 -6.74
N GLY A 89 10.43 -11.65 -6.35
CA GLY A 89 9.23 -11.86 -7.16
C GLY A 89 8.80 -10.54 -7.80
N GLU A 90 7.50 -10.24 -7.76
CA GLU A 90 7.05 -8.90 -8.09
C GLU A 90 7.49 -7.96 -6.97
N MET A 91 8.40 -7.05 -7.26
CA MET A 91 8.89 -6.10 -6.27
C MET A 91 8.12 -4.79 -6.32
N GLN A 92 7.26 -4.63 -7.30
CA GLN A 92 6.43 -3.45 -7.48
C GLN A 92 5.13 -3.86 -8.15
N VAL A 93 4.01 -3.32 -7.69
CA VAL A 93 2.68 -3.56 -8.25
C VAL A 93 2.02 -2.22 -8.50
N VAL A 94 1.52 -2.01 -9.71
CA VAL A 94 0.86 -0.78 -10.12
C VAL A 94 -0.66 -1.01 -10.13
N ILE A 95 -1.37 -0.17 -9.39
CA ILE A 95 -2.84 -0.17 -9.34
C ILE A 95 -3.31 1.08 -10.08
N THR A 96 -4.01 0.88 -11.21
CA THR A 96 -4.51 2.00 -12.00
C THR A 96 -5.86 2.51 -11.47
N PRO A 97 -6.28 3.74 -11.86
CA PRO A 97 -7.51 4.32 -11.32
C PRO A 97 -8.74 3.44 -11.52
N GLY A 98 -9.58 3.40 -10.50
CA GLY A 98 -10.86 2.72 -10.53
C GLY A 98 -10.82 1.23 -10.21
N GLN A 99 -9.65 0.63 -10.09
CA GLN A 99 -9.53 -0.76 -9.67
C GLN A 99 -9.73 -0.86 -8.15
N TRP A 100 -10.38 -1.93 -7.71
CA TRP A 100 -10.48 -2.26 -6.29
C TRP A 100 -9.27 -3.08 -5.86
N PHE A 101 -8.73 -2.77 -4.68
CA PHE A 101 -7.59 -3.52 -4.14
C PHE A 101 -7.51 -3.45 -2.62
#